data_6069e2822d95f0deca1eb5e6b99db51b
#
_entry.id   6069e2822d95f0deca1eb5e6b99db51b
#
_cell.length_a   1.000
_cell.length_b   1.000
_cell.length_c   1.000
_cell.angle_alpha   90.00
_cell.angle_beta   90.00
_cell.angle_gamma   90.00
#
_symmetry.space_group_name_H-M   'P 1'
#
loop_
_entity.id
_entity.type
_entity.pdbx_description
1 polymer ?
#
loop_
_entity_poly.entity_id
_entity_poly.type
_entity_poly.pdbx_seq_one_letter_code
_entity_poly.pdbx_strand_id
1 'polypeptide(L)' 'MSDLFLTEREFSAQFKIPARTAQRWRSTGDGPPFVRLGPRRVAYRLSDCERWAASRTFASRAVELAQQSGAE' A
#
# COMPACT_ATOMS: atom_id res chain seq x y z
N MET A 1 -21.13 5.16 5.82
CA MET A 1 -19.85 5.35 6.49
C MET A 1 -18.80 5.83 5.51
N SER A 2 -18.14 6.92 5.82
CA SER A 2 -17.16 7.47 4.91
C SER A 2 -15.78 6.90 5.21
N ASP A 3 -15.03 6.67 4.14
CA ASP A 3 -13.67 6.22 4.23
C ASP A 3 -12.77 7.43 4.27
N LEU A 4 -11.66 7.32 4.98
CA LEU A 4 -10.68 8.40 5.05
C LEU A 4 -9.73 8.25 3.88
N PHE A 5 -9.51 9.35 3.16
CA PHE A 5 -8.57 9.38 2.06
C PHE A 5 -7.26 10.00 2.52
N LEU A 6 -6.16 9.39 2.11
CA LEU A 6 -4.82 9.90 2.38
C LEU A 6 -4.23 10.40 1.07
N THR A 7 -3.60 11.56 1.13
CA THR A 7 -2.77 11.98 0.00
C THR A 7 -1.52 11.11 -0.05
N GLU A 8 -0.78 11.18 -1.16
CA GLU A 8 0.47 10.45 -1.26
C GLU A 8 1.41 10.82 -0.12
N ARG A 9 1.47 12.10 0.23
CA ARG A 9 2.33 12.56 1.32
C ARG A 9 1.87 11.97 2.65
N GLU A 10 0.56 11.96 2.88
CA GLU A 10 0.02 11.42 4.13
C GLU A 10 0.26 9.92 4.21
N PHE A 11 0.08 9.22 3.10
CA PHE A 11 0.35 7.79 3.05
C PHE A 11 1.82 7.52 3.36
N SER A 12 2.71 8.28 2.72
CA SER A 12 4.14 8.11 2.94
C SER A 12 4.51 8.33 4.40
N ALA A 13 3.95 9.36 5.02
CA ALA A 13 4.25 9.69 6.40
C ALA A 13 3.69 8.65 7.35
N GLN A 14 2.45 8.24 7.14
CA GLN A 14 1.78 7.34 8.05
C GLN A 14 2.34 5.93 7.99
N PHE A 15 2.67 5.46 6.81
CA PHE A 15 3.20 4.12 6.63
C PHE A 15 4.71 4.09 6.53
N LYS A 16 5.35 5.26 6.66
CA LYS A 16 6.80 5.41 6.68
C LYS A 16 7.45 4.84 5.42
N ILE A 17 6.83 5.14 4.29
CA ILE A 17 7.29 4.69 2.98
C ILE A 17 7.69 5.93 2.20
N PRO A 18 8.90 5.96 1.62
CA PRO A 18 9.30 7.12 0.81
C PRO A 18 8.32 7.35 -0.33
N ALA A 19 8.07 8.63 -0.63
CA ALA A 19 7.13 8.97 -1.69
C ALA A 19 7.57 8.37 -3.03
N ARG A 20 8.87 8.33 -3.27
CA ARG A 20 9.40 7.74 -4.49
C ARG A 20 9.02 6.27 -4.61
N THR A 21 9.08 5.55 -3.50
CA THR A 21 8.70 4.14 -3.47
C THR A 21 7.22 3.97 -3.75
N ALA A 22 6.39 4.82 -3.14
CA ALA A 22 4.95 4.77 -3.37
C ALA A 22 4.63 5.03 -4.84
N GLN A 23 5.33 5.99 -5.45
CA GLN A 23 5.12 6.28 -6.87
C GLN A 23 5.50 5.10 -7.75
N ARG A 24 6.61 4.46 -7.44
CA ARG A 24 7.04 3.28 -8.19
C ARG A 24 6.03 2.15 -8.05
N TRP A 25 5.51 1.96 -6.85
CA TRP A 25 4.53 0.89 -6.60
C TRP A 25 3.25 1.08 -7.39
N ARG A 26 2.86 2.33 -7.66
CA ARG A 26 1.67 2.57 -8.48
C ARG A 26 1.89 2.06 -9.90
N SER A 27 3.12 2.09 -10.38
CA SER A 27 3.44 1.55 -11.71
C SER A 27 3.56 0.04 -11.70
N THR A 28 4.10 -0.53 -10.62
CA THR A 28 4.37 -1.97 -10.58
C THR A 28 3.23 -2.77 -9.99
N GLY A 29 2.31 -2.12 -9.27
CA GLY A 29 1.21 -2.81 -8.63
C GLY A 29 1.55 -3.40 -7.28
N ASP A 30 2.66 -3.01 -6.68
CA ASP A 30 3.13 -3.62 -5.43
C ASP A 30 2.51 -3.00 -4.19
N GLY A 31 1.99 -1.79 -4.28
CA GLY A 31 1.43 -1.09 -3.13
C GLY A 31 -0.06 -1.29 -3.00
N PRO A 32 -0.69 -0.54 -2.10
CA PRO A 32 -2.14 -0.66 -1.92
C PRO A 32 -2.88 -0.06 -3.11
N PRO A 33 -4.16 -0.40 -3.26
CA PRO A 33 -4.98 0.23 -4.29
C PRO A 33 -5.04 1.73 -4.08
N PHE A 34 -5.18 2.48 -5.15
CA PHE A 34 -5.25 3.93 -5.07
C PHE A 34 -6.39 4.43 -5.93
N VAL A 35 -6.82 5.66 -5.64
CA VAL A 35 -7.90 6.31 -6.37
C VAL A 35 -7.31 7.48 -7.13
N ARG A 36 -7.60 7.55 -8.42
CA ARG A 36 -7.12 8.67 -9.24
C ARG A 36 -8.20 9.73 -9.25
N LEU A 37 -7.91 10.85 -8.59
CA LEU A 37 -8.87 11.93 -8.46
C LEU A 37 -8.76 12.96 -9.55
N GLY A 38 -7.69 12.91 -10.34
CA GLY A 38 -7.47 13.84 -11.44
C GLY A 38 -6.19 13.49 -12.14
N PRO A 39 -5.78 14.29 -13.15
CA PRO A 39 -4.61 13.94 -13.94
C PRO A 39 -3.34 13.76 -13.10
N ARG A 40 -3.22 14.51 -12.02
CA ARG A 40 -2.04 14.45 -11.16
C ARG A 40 -2.36 14.24 -9.70
N ARG A 41 -3.61 13.84 -9.41
CA ARG A 41 -4.03 13.68 -8.03
C ARG A 41 -4.36 12.23 -7.77
N VAL A 42 -3.70 11.69 -6.77
CA VAL A 42 -3.89 10.33 -6.33
C VAL A 42 -4.18 10.35 -4.85
N ALA A 43 -5.10 9.50 -4.41
CA ALA A 43 -5.40 9.34 -3.01
C ALA A 43 -5.47 7.86 -2.69
N TYR A 44 -5.29 7.53 -1.42
CA TYR A 44 -5.38 6.17 -0.94
C TYR A 44 -6.49 6.10 0.09
N ARG A 45 -7.36 5.11 -0.03
CA ARG A 45 -8.36 4.89 1.03
C ARG A 45 -7.68 4.21 2.19
N LEU A 46 -7.93 4.72 3.39
CA LEU A 46 -7.28 4.17 4.57
C LEU A 46 -7.61 2.69 4.75
N SER A 47 -8.85 2.31 4.51
CA SER A 47 -9.25 0.91 4.64
C SER A 47 -8.49 0.02 3.66
N ASP A 48 -8.24 0.50 2.45
CA ASP A 48 -7.45 -0.25 1.48
C ASP A 48 -6.01 -0.38 1.93
N CYS A 49 -5.46 0.69 2.49
CA CYS A 49 -4.08 0.66 2.99
C CYS A 49 -3.94 -0.31 4.15
N GLU A 50 -4.92 -0.30 5.05
CA GLU A 50 -4.90 -1.22 6.20
C GLU A 50 -5.01 -2.67 5.75
N ARG A 51 -5.86 -2.93 4.77
CA ARG A 51 -6.01 -4.28 4.23
C ARG A 51 -4.74 -4.73 3.53
N TRP A 52 -4.12 -3.82 2.78
CA TRP A 52 -2.85 -4.12 2.12
C TRP A 52 -1.77 -4.44 3.14
N ALA A 53 -1.68 -3.62 4.21
CA ALA A 53 -0.67 -3.84 5.24
C ALA A 53 -0.91 -5.16 5.96
N ALA A 54 -2.17 -5.50 6.20
CA ALA A 54 -2.50 -6.76 6.85
C ALA A 54 -2.08 -7.95 5.98
N SER A 55 -2.23 -7.82 4.66
CA SER A 55 -1.85 -8.90 3.77
C SER A 55 -0.34 -9.10 3.70
N ARG A 56 0.42 -8.11 4.18
CA ARG A 56 1.88 -8.17 4.18
C ARG A 56 2.44 -8.36 5.59
N THR A 57 1.59 -8.70 6.54
CA THR A 57 2.01 -8.90 7.92
C THR A 57 2.43 -10.35 8.09
N PHE A 58 3.67 -10.55 8.51
CA PHE A 58 4.23 -11.88 8.69
C PHE A 58 4.74 -12.04 10.12
N ALA A 59 4.49 -13.18 10.71
CA ALA A 59 4.94 -13.45 12.08
C ALA A 59 6.46 -13.55 12.15
N SER A 60 7.10 -14.03 11.06
CA SER A 60 8.53 -14.17 11.03
C SER A 60 8.99 -14.22 9.59
N ARG A 61 10.30 -14.11 9.41
CA ARG A 61 10.90 -14.23 8.08
C ARG A 61 10.61 -15.59 7.47
N ALA A 62 10.61 -16.63 8.30
CA ALA A 62 10.34 -17.99 7.81
C ALA A 62 8.92 -18.08 7.24
N VAL A 63 7.95 -17.47 7.91
CA VAL A 63 6.58 -17.48 7.43
C VAL A 63 6.47 -16.72 6.10
N GLU A 64 7.16 -15.58 6.00
CA GLU A 64 7.16 -14.82 4.76
C GLU A 64 7.70 -15.63 3.60
N LEU A 65 8.82 -16.29 3.81
CA LEU A 65 9.44 -17.09 2.75
C LEU A 65 8.54 -18.25 2.33
N ALA A 66 7.87 -18.89 3.31
CA ALA A 66 6.97 -19.97 3.00
C ALA A 66 5.79 -19.51 2.15
N GLN A 67 5.25 -18.32 2.45
CA GLN A 67 4.14 -17.77 1.69
C GLN A 67 4.57 -17.38 0.29
N GLN A 68 5.75 -16.83 0.14
CA GLN A 68 6.27 -16.50 -1.18
C GLN A 68 6.43 -17.74 -2.05
N SER A 69 6.92 -18.83 -1.45
CA SER A 69 7.03 -20.08 -2.17
C SER A 69 5.67 -20.64 -2.55
N GLY A 70 4.69 -20.52 -1.65
CA GLY A 70 3.36 -21.02 -1.91
C GLY A 70 2.57 -20.20 -2.90
N ALA A 71 3.00 -18.98 -3.18
CA ALA A 71 2.30 -18.10 -4.11
C ALA A 71 2.47 -18.53 -5.57
N GLU A 72 3.38 -19.43 -5.85
CA GLU A 72 3.65 -19.88 -7.22
C GLU A 72 2.55 -20.74 -7.84
#